data_994dd5d0863e244d698d60fb8f9d3862
#
_entry.id   994dd5d0863e244d698d60fb8f9d3862
#
_cell.length_a   1.000
_cell.length_b   1.000
_cell.length_c   1.000
_cell.angle_alpha   90.00
_cell.angle_beta   90.00
_cell.angle_gamma   90.00
#
_symmetry.space_group_name_H-M   'P 1'
#
loop_
_entity.id
_entity.type
_entity.pdbx_description
1 polymer ?
#
loop_
_entity_poly.entity_id
_entity_poly.type
_entity_poly.pdbx_seq_one_letter_code
_entity_poly.pdbx_strand_id
1 'polypeptide(L)'
;MEVKAKVKFIRMSSTKIRLVANLIKSMPIDKALDQLQFINKLAARPVAKLIKSAMANAEHNFELAKDNLFIKEITVGEGPTLKRWLPRAHGRATPIRKRTSHINLILGEIKASGKTGAKKQEIAAPIKLDAKPKKEPVIKIKETLKPEKNVETREEGKVIIDPRMEGRGGHAKQEGGAKGFSAKMFRRKSG
;
A
#
# COMPACT_ATOMS: atom_id res chain seq x y z
N MET A 1 5.16 -30.09 6.84
CA MET A 1 4.12 -29.10 7.14
C MET A 1 3.76 -28.26 5.92
N GLU A 2 2.57 -27.63 5.86
CA GLU A 2 2.17 -26.79 4.71
C GLU A 2 1.83 -25.37 5.16
N VAL A 3 2.46 -24.37 4.55
CA VAL A 3 2.18 -22.96 4.81
C VAL A 3 1.44 -22.37 3.62
N LYS A 4 0.26 -21.80 3.87
CA LYS A 4 -0.61 -21.25 2.83
C LYS A 4 -0.55 -19.73 2.82
N ALA A 5 -0.39 -19.15 1.62
CA ALA A 5 -0.48 -17.71 1.40
C ALA A 5 -1.38 -17.42 0.19
N LYS A 6 -2.10 -16.31 0.26
CA LYS A 6 -3.08 -15.95 -0.77
C LYS A 6 -3.08 -14.46 -1.02
N VAL A 7 -3.10 -14.08 -2.29
CA VAL A 7 -3.35 -12.70 -2.70
C VAL A 7 -4.52 -12.64 -3.65
N LYS A 8 -5.40 -11.66 -3.42
CA LYS A 8 -6.62 -11.48 -4.21
C LYS A 8 -6.57 -10.18 -5.02
N PHE A 9 -7.31 -10.14 -6.12
CA PHE A 9 -7.57 -8.94 -6.95
C PHE A 9 -6.32 -8.26 -7.53
N ILE A 10 -5.33 -9.06 -7.93
CA ILE A 10 -4.16 -8.52 -8.65
C ILE A 10 -4.64 -8.00 -10.01
N ARG A 11 -4.29 -6.73 -10.33
CA ARG A 11 -4.66 -6.07 -11.60
C ARG A 11 -3.83 -6.57 -12.78
N MET A 12 -3.99 -7.86 -13.07
CA MET A 12 -3.31 -8.55 -14.16
C MET A 12 -4.13 -9.74 -14.63
N SER A 13 -3.98 -10.11 -15.91
CA SER A 13 -4.61 -11.31 -16.46
C SER A 13 -4.00 -12.58 -15.87
N SER A 14 -4.84 -13.56 -15.54
CA SER A 14 -4.44 -14.89 -15.05
C SER A 14 -3.43 -15.59 -15.95
N THR A 15 -3.59 -15.51 -17.27
CA THR A 15 -2.68 -16.09 -18.26
C THR A 15 -1.25 -15.57 -18.09
N LYS A 16 -1.08 -14.25 -17.88
CA LYS A 16 0.24 -13.63 -17.71
C LYS A 16 0.91 -14.06 -16.41
N ILE A 17 0.12 -14.26 -15.35
CA ILE A 17 0.64 -14.70 -14.05
C ILE A 17 0.99 -16.20 -14.10
N ARG A 18 0.19 -17.03 -14.77
CA ARG A 18 0.46 -18.48 -14.92
C ARG A 18 1.79 -18.75 -15.59
N LEU A 19 2.19 -17.95 -16.58
CA LEU A 19 3.50 -18.08 -17.21
C LEU A 19 4.65 -18.00 -16.20
N VAL A 20 4.57 -17.04 -15.27
CA VAL A 20 5.59 -16.87 -14.24
C VAL A 20 5.45 -17.94 -13.14
N ALA A 21 4.22 -18.27 -12.75
CA ALA A 21 3.94 -19.29 -11.74
C ALA A 21 4.48 -20.68 -12.14
N ASN A 22 4.33 -21.04 -13.41
CA ASN A 22 4.82 -22.33 -13.92
C ASN A 22 6.35 -22.45 -13.89
N LEU A 23 7.08 -21.33 -14.03
CA LEU A 23 8.54 -21.34 -13.99
C LEU A 23 9.12 -21.65 -12.62
N ILE A 24 8.39 -21.26 -11.55
CA ILE A 24 8.87 -21.39 -10.16
C ILE A 24 8.25 -22.58 -9.42
N LYS A 25 7.34 -23.31 -10.05
CA LYS A 25 6.68 -24.48 -9.44
C LYS A 25 7.71 -25.55 -9.07
N SER A 26 7.54 -26.14 -7.90
CA SER A 26 8.41 -27.21 -7.35
C SER A 26 9.87 -26.80 -7.10
N MET A 27 10.17 -25.51 -7.04
CA MET A 27 11.50 -24.99 -6.73
C MET A 27 11.66 -24.67 -5.24
N PRO A 28 12.89 -24.75 -4.68
CA PRO A 28 13.20 -24.18 -3.37
C PRO A 28 13.04 -22.66 -3.42
N ILE A 29 12.66 -22.05 -2.28
CA ILE A 29 12.25 -20.64 -2.23
C ILE A 29 13.35 -19.70 -2.68
N ASP A 30 14.60 -19.94 -2.25
CA ASP A 30 15.72 -19.06 -2.59
C ASP A 30 15.94 -18.99 -4.10
N LYS A 31 16.02 -20.15 -4.76
CA LYS A 31 16.15 -20.22 -6.23
C LYS A 31 14.95 -19.60 -6.95
N ALA A 32 13.74 -19.76 -6.40
CA ALA A 32 12.54 -19.17 -6.99
C ALA A 32 12.57 -17.62 -6.91
N LEU A 33 13.04 -17.06 -5.77
CA LEU A 33 13.18 -15.61 -5.62
C LEU A 33 14.25 -15.05 -6.55
N ASP A 34 15.38 -15.71 -6.69
CA ASP A 34 16.45 -15.32 -7.61
C ASP A 34 15.96 -15.32 -9.04
N GLN A 35 15.31 -16.40 -9.48
CA GLN A 35 14.71 -16.45 -10.82
C GLN A 35 13.72 -15.31 -11.06
N LEU A 36 12.87 -14.99 -10.08
CA LEU A 36 11.88 -13.91 -10.23
C LEU A 36 12.51 -12.52 -10.38
N GLN A 37 13.74 -12.31 -9.88
CA GLN A 37 14.47 -11.05 -10.05
C GLN A 37 14.91 -10.85 -11.52
N PHE A 38 15.32 -11.93 -12.18
CA PHE A 38 15.79 -11.88 -13.58
C PHE A 38 14.67 -11.93 -14.62
N ILE A 39 13.47 -12.35 -14.23
CA ILE A 39 12.33 -12.41 -15.15
C ILE A 39 11.83 -11.00 -15.51
N ASN A 40 11.98 -10.60 -16.75
CA ASN A 40 11.46 -9.33 -17.27
C ASN A 40 9.94 -9.38 -17.55
N LYS A 41 9.15 -9.70 -16.53
CA LYS A 41 7.68 -9.70 -16.58
C LYS A 41 7.11 -8.99 -15.35
N LEU A 42 6.17 -8.09 -15.56
CA LEU A 42 5.49 -7.40 -14.46
C LEU A 42 4.82 -8.35 -13.45
N ALA A 43 4.46 -9.57 -13.88
CA ALA A 43 3.88 -10.60 -13.03
C ALA A 43 4.86 -11.13 -11.97
N ALA A 44 6.18 -11.01 -12.18
CA ALA A 44 7.18 -11.47 -11.23
C ALA A 44 7.09 -10.71 -9.89
N ARG A 45 6.86 -9.39 -9.91
CA ARG A 45 6.80 -8.54 -8.72
C ARG A 45 5.72 -8.97 -7.70
N PRO A 46 4.43 -9.13 -8.08
CA PRO A 46 3.41 -9.58 -7.12
C PRO A 46 3.62 -11.02 -6.65
N VAL A 47 4.16 -11.90 -7.51
CA VAL A 47 4.48 -13.28 -7.14
C VAL A 47 5.62 -13.31 -6.12
N ALA A 48 6.69 -12.55 -6.33
CA ALA A 48 7.80 -12.44 -5.38
C ALA A 48 7.35 -11.89 -4.02
N LYS A 49 6.45 -10.88 -4.02
CA LYS A 49 5.87 -10.36 -2.76
C LYS A 49 5.06 -11.43 -2.02
N LEU A 50 4.30 -12.24 -2.75
CA LEU A 50 3.52 -13.33 -2.13
C LEU A 50 4.44 -14.39 -1.52
N ILE A 51 5.51 -14.78 -2.21
CA ILE A 51 6.50 -15.74 -1.68
C ILE A 51 7.18 -15.19 -0.43
N LYS A 52 7.63 -13.93 -0.44
CA LYS A 52 8.23 -13.27 0.73
C LYS A 52 7.27 -13.22 1.92
N SER A 53 5.99 -12.95 1.69
CA SER A 53 4.96 -12.99 2.72
C SER A 53 4.74 -14.40 3.27
N ALA A 54 4.72 -15.41 2.39
CA ALA A 54 4.59 -16.82 2.79
C ALA A 54 5.78 -17.29 3.61
N MET A 55 7.00 -16.88 3.24
CA MET A 55 8.22 -17.16 3.95
C MET A 55 8.22 -16.54 5.36
N ALA A 56 7.85 -15.27 5.48
CA ALA A 56 7.72 -14.62 6.78
C ALA A 56 6.67 -15.31 7.67
N ASN A 57 5.54 -15.75 7.09
CA ASN A 57 4.54 -16.53 7.82
C ASN A 57 5.10 -17.89 8.29
N ALA A 58 5.93 -18.54 7.47
CA ALA A 58 6.59 -19.80 7.83
C ALA A 58 7.55 -19.61 9.02
N GLU A 59 8.33 -18.55 9.01
CA GLU A 59 9.28 -18.24 10.09
C GLU A 59 8.57 -17.85 11.38
N HIS A 60 7.66 -16.87 11.32
CA HIS A 60 7.05 -16.33 12.53
C HIS A 60 6.01 -17.24 13.16
N ASN A 61 5.18 -17.93 12.35
CA ASN A 61 4.07 -18.71 12.87
C ASN A 61 4.45 -20.18 13.12
N PHE A 62 5.40 -20.69 12.36
CA PHE A 62 5.74 -22.12 12.36
C PHE A 62 7.20 -22.39 12.71
N GLU A 63 8.01 -21.35 12.89
CA GLU A 63 9.45 -21.45 13.23
C GLU A 63 10.24 -22.33 12.25
N LEU A 64 9.88 -22.25 10.96
CA LEU A 64 10.52 -23.03 9.91
C LEU A 64 11.71 -22.26 9.32
N ALA A 65 12.81 -22.97 9.06
CA ALA A 65 13.97 -22.37 8.39
C ALA A 65 13.67 -22.14 6.89
N LYS A 66 14.13 -21.01 6.36
CA LYS A 66 13.94 -20.61 4.93
C LYS A 66 14.45 -21.67 3.96
N ASP A 67 15.66 -22.18 4.23
CA ASP A 67 16.37 -23.12 3.36
C ASP A 67 15.63 -24.47 3.22
N ASN A 68 14.74 -24.77 4.16
CA ASN A 68 13.97 -26.02 4.19
C ASN A 68 12.60 -25.90 3.51
N LEU A 69 12.33 -24.80 2.81
CA LEU A 69 11.04 -24.55 2.20
C LEU A 69 11.09 -24.60 0.67
N PHE A 70 10.07 -25.23 0.07
CA PHE A 70 9.90 -25.23 -1.38
C PHE A 70 8.46 -24.91 -1.78
N ILE A 71 8.26 -24.53 -3.02
CA ILE A 71 6.94 -24.23 -3.59
C ILE A 71 6.27 -25.56 -3.96
N LYS A 72 5.38 -26.04 -3.08
CA LYS A 72 4.62 -27.25 -3.34
C LYS A 72 3.59 -27.04 -4.45
N GLU A 73 2.81 -25.98 -4.33
CA GLU A 73 1.76 -25.68 -5.27
C GLU A 73 1.55 -24.17 -5.41
N ILE A 74 1.34 -23.75 -6.64
CA ILE A 74 0.93 -22.39 -6.95
C ILE A 74 -0.25 -22.43 -7.94
N THR A 75 -1.40 -21.91 -7.54
CA THR A 75 -2.60 -21.84 -8.35
C THR A 75 -2.98 -20.42 -8.66
N VAL A 76 -3.41 -20.17 -9.90
CA VAL A 76 -3.82 -18.85 -10.37
C VAL A 76 -5.24 -18.92 -10.91
N GLY A 77 -6.16 -18.30 -10.15
CA GLY A 77 -7.56 -18.15 -10.51
C GLY A 77 -7.86 -16.82 -11.20
N GLU A 78 -8.96 -16.77 -11.93
CA GLU A 78 -9.49 -15.52 -12.49
C GLU A 78 -10.33 -14.80 -11.44
N GLY A 79 -10.18 -13.48 -11.40
CA GLY A 79 -11.01 -12.60 -10.57
C GLY A 79 -11.99 -11.79 -11.41
N PRO A 80 -12.83 -10.98 -10.76
CA PRO A 80 -13.80 -10.14 -11.44
C PRO A 80 -13.14 -9.19 -12.42
N THR A 81 -13.77 -8.98 -13.57
CA THR A 81 -13.29 -8.08 -14.60
C THR A 81 -13.94 -6.71 -14.43
N LEU A 82 -13.12 -5.67 -14.29
CA LEU A 82 -13.59 -4.29 -14.25
C LEU A 82 -13.81 -3.81 -15.69
N LYS A 83 -15.05 -3.55 -16.08
CA LYS A 83 -15.40 -3.04 -17.40
C LYS A 83 -15.18 -1.52 -17.44
N ARG A 84 -14.63 -1.02 -18.55
CA ARG A 84 -14.50 0.39 -18.87
C ARG A 84 -14.90 0.56 -20.34
N TRP A 85 -15.32 1.75 -20.70
CA TRP A 85 -15.78 2.06 -22.04
C TRP A 85 -14.81 3.05 -22.68
N LEU A 86 -14.45 2.79 -23.92
CA LEU A 86 -13.66 3.69 -24.74
C LEU A 86 -14.54 4.20 -25.87
N PRO A 87 -14.75 5.51 -25.99
CA PRO A 87 -15.47 6.09 -27.11
C PRO A 87 -14.71 5.85 -28.41
N ARG A 88 -15.46 5.54 -29.47
CA ARG A 88 -14.96 5.31 -30.84
C ARG A 88 -15.74 6.20 -31.81
N ALA A 89 -15.33 6.20 -33.08
CA ALA A 89 -16.02 6.91 -34.14
C ALA A 89 -17.51 6.53 -34.24
N HIS A 90 -18.32 7.41 -34.78
CA HIS A 90 -19.78 7.25 -34.94
C HIS A 90 -20.55 6.96 -33.64
N GLY A 91 -20.13 7.56 -32.52
CA GLY A 91 -20.82 7.42 -31.24
C GLY A 91 -20.77 6.01 -30.62
N ARG A 92 -19.99 5.09 -31.18
CA ARG A 92 -19.83 3.72 -30.65
C ARG A 92 -18.93 3.72 -29.40
N ALA A 93 -19.22 2.85 -28.44
CA ALA A 93 -18.38 2.61 -27.29
C ALA A 93 -17.91 1.16 -27.28
N THR A 94 -16.59 0.96 -27.11
CA THR A 94 -16.00 -0.38 -27.02
C THR A 94 -15.61 -0.70 -25.59
N PRO A 95 -15.92 -1.91 -25.06
CA PRO A 95 -15.58 -2.27 -23.69
C PRO A 95 -14.10 -2.62 -23.54
N ILE A 96 -13.45 -2.03 -22.55
CA ILE A 96 -12.10 -2.41 -22.09
C ILE A 96 -12.25 -3.29 -20.87
N ARG A 97 -11.75 -4.53 -20.93
CA ARG A 97 -11.78 -5.48 -19.83
C ARG A 97 -10.50 -5.38 -19.02
N LYS A 98 -10.57 -4.72 -17.86
CA LYS A 98 -9.47 -4.69 -16.90
C LYS A 98 -9.55 -5.91 -16.00
N ARG A 99 -8.90 -7.00 -16.40
CA ARG A 99 -8.93 -8.32 -15.70
C ARG A 99 -8.21 -8.25 -14.36
N THR A 100 -8.70 -9.00 -13.40
CA THR A 100 -8.03 -9.27 -12.12
C THR A 100 -7.79 -10.76 -11.96
N SER A 101 -6.91 -11.14 -11.05
CA SER A 101 -6.56 -12.54 -10.78
C SER A 101 -6.29 -12.75 -9.30
N HIS A 102 -6.43 -13.99 -8.87
CA HIS A 102 -6.13 -14.46 -7.52
C HIS A 102 -4.97 -15.44 -7.60
N ILE A 103 -4.04 -15.40 -6.64
CA ILE A 103 -2.96 -16.36 -6.52
C ILE A 103 -3.06 -17.03 -5.16
N ASN A 104 -3.04 -18.35 -5.14
CA ASN A 104 -2.88 -19.14 -3.93
C ASN A 104 -1.52 -19.85 -4.03
N LEU A 105 -0.77 -19.82 -2.95
CA LEU A 105 0.56 -20.43 -2.81
C LEU A 105 0.54 -21.37 -1.63
N ILE A 106 1.09 -22.56 -1.81
CA ILE A 106 1.31 -23.54 -0.74
C ILE A 106 2.81 -23.86 -0.73
N LEU A 107 3.45 -23.57 0.39
CA LEU A 107 4.82 -23.97 0.65
C LEU A 107 4.83 -25.29 1.39
N GLY A 108 5.77 -26.16 1.06
CA GLY A 108 6.05 -27.42 1.75
C GLY A 108 7.45 -27.43 2.32
N GLU A 109 7.69 -28.31 3.30
CA GLU A 109 9.02 -28.58 3.84
C GLU A 109 9.72 -29.66 3.02
N ILE A 110 11.01 -29.47 2.74
CA ILE A 110 11.87 -30.46 2.05
C ILE A 110 12.18 -31.60 3.03
N LYS A 111 12.57 -31.26 4.28
CA LYS A 111 12.83 -32.20 5.36
C LYS A 111 11.83 -31.93 6.47
N ALA A 112 11.11 -32.95 6.92
CA ALA A 112 10.13 -32.80 7.99
C ALA A 112 10.83 -32.32 9.29
N SER A 113 10.44 -31.14 9.77
CA SER A 113 10.99 -30.54 10.99
C SER A 113 10.36 -31.09 12.27
N GLY A 114 9.37 -31.97 12.16
CA GLY A 114 8.61 -32.51 13.32
C GLY A 114 7.69 -31.51 14.01
N LYS A 115 7.67 -30.26 13.58
CA LYS A 115 6.81 -29.21 14.15
C LYS A 115 5.42 -29.27 13.48
N THR A 116 4.40 -29.65 14.23
CA THR A 116 3.06 -29.92 13.69
C THR A 116 2.03 -28.81 13.92
N GLY A 117 2.37 -27.74 14.61
CA GLY A 117 1.41 -26.69 14.98
C GLY A 117 1.93 -25.28 14.78
N ALA A 118 1.02 -24.36 14.45
CA ALA A 118 1.32 -22.94 14.50
C ALA A 118 1.55 -22.51 15.95
N LYS A 119 2.53 -21.63 16.17
CA LYS A 119 2.76 -21.03 17.48
C LYS A 119 1.51 -20.26 17.90
N LYS A 120 0.91 -20.65 19.02
CA LYS A 120 -0.21 -19.90 19.60
C LYS A 120 0.33 -18.55 20.05
N GLN A 121 -0.07 -17.49 19.38
CA GLN A 121 0.27 -16.14 19.81
C GLN A 121 -0.43 -15.89 21.16
N GLU A 122 0.34 -15.69 22.21
CA GLU A 122 -0.18 -15.15 23.46
C GLU A 122 -0.50 -13.68 23.23
N ILE A 123 -1.76 -13.42 22.89
CA ILE A 123 -2.27 -12.05 22.82
C ILE A 123 -2.29 -11.56 24.27
N ALA A 124 -1.40 -10.63 24.59
CA ALA A 124 -1.46 -9.94 25.87
C ALA A 124 -2.90 -9.42 26.10
N ALA A 125 -3.45 -9.75 27.28
CA ALA A 125 -4.80 -9.33 27.59
C ALA A 125 -4.93 -7.80 27.39
N PRO A 126 -6.05 -7.31 26.82
CA PRO A 126 -6.21 -5.88 26.60
C PRO A 126 -6.05 -5.14 27.92
N ILE A 127 -5.16 -4.17 27.96
CA ILE A 127 -4.95 -3.29 29.12
C ILE A 127 -6.28 -2.60 29.37
N LYS A 128 -6.96 -2.99 30.45
CA LYS A 128 -8.16 -2.27 30.92
C LYS A 128 -7.68 -0.90 31.39
N LEU A 129 -7.92 0.13 30.60
CA LEU A 129 -7.78 1.50 31.04
C LEU A 129 -8.82 1.71 32.12
N ASP A 130 -8.39 1.69 33.38
CA ASP A 130 -9.26 2.06 34.49
C ASP A 130 -9.72 3.50 34.26
N ALA A 131 -11.01 3.65 34.01
CA ALA A 131 -11.66 4.91 33.72
C ALA A 131 -11.79 5.76 34.99
N LYS A 132 -10.66 6.20 35.57
CA LYS A 132 -10.59 7.33 36.46
C LYS A 132 -9.24 8.04 36.29
N PRO A 133 -9.21 9.18 35.58
CA PRO A 133 -8.03 10.02 35.67
C PRO A 133 -7.89 10.45 37.12
N LYS A 134 -6.85 9.98 37.81
CA LYS A 134 -6.40 10.62 39.05
C LYS A 134 -6.16 12.07 38.69
N LYS A 135 -6.91 12.97 39.36
CA LYS A 135 -6.70 14.40 39.28
C LYS A 135 -5.25 14.69 39.59
N GLU A 136 -4.50 15.03 38.56
CA GLU A 136 -3.16 15.57 38.74
C GLU A 136 -3.26 16.86 39.58
N PRO A 137 -2.35 17.11 40.52
CA PRO A 137 -2.38 18.32 41.31
C PRO A 137 -2.22 19.53 40.41
N VAL A 138 -3.20 20.41 40.43
CA VAL A 138 -3.18 21.67 39.70
C VAL A 138 -1.94 22.45 40.15
N ILE A 139 -0.95 22.53 39.28
CA ILE A 139 0.20 23.41 39.49
C ILE A 139 -0.32 24.85 39.44
N LYS A 140 -0.41 25.49 40.60
CA LYS A 140 -0.71 26.91 40.72
C LYS A 140 0.45 27.68 40.08
N ILE A 141 0.26 28.13 38.86
CA ILE A 141 1.13 29.10 38.22
C ILE A 141 0.90 30.42 38.93
N LYS A 142 1.89 30.86 39.71
CA LYS A 142 1.89 32.20 40.29
C LYS A 142 1.90 33.21 39.16
N GLU A 143 0.83 34.01 39.10
CA GLU A 143 0.82 35.26 38.35
C GLU A 143 1.87 36.20 38.92
N THR A 144 2.93 36.43 38.22
CA THR A 144 3.72 37.65 38.29
C THR A 144 4.38 37.82 36.94
N LEU A 145 3.85 38.74 36.13
CA LEU A 145 4.67 39.74 35.47
C LEU A 145 3.77 40.61 34.56
N LYS A 146 3.90 41.88 34.82
CA LYS A 146 3.23 43.00 34.17
C LYS A 146 3.53 43.08 32.67
N PRO A 147 2.64 43.67 31.86
CA PRO A 147 2.88 43.89 30.46
C PRO A 147 3.80 45.09 30.23
N GLU A 148 4.99 44.86 29.73
CA GLU A 148 5.75 45.91 29.06
C GLU A 148 5.32 45.99 27.60
N LYS A 149 4.80 47.16 27.25
CA LYS A 149 4.61 47.61 25.87
C LYS A 149 5.97 47.81 25.24
N ASN A 150 6.28 47.06 24.20
CA ASN A 150 7.20 47.49 23.17
C ASN A 150 6.55 47.33 21.79
N VAL A 151 6.36 48.48 21.23
CA VAL A 151 6.07 48.77 19.82
C VAL A 151 7.33 48.46 19.01
N GLU A 152 7.13 48.09 17.76
CA GLU A 152 8.11 47.92 16.65
C GLU A 152 8.32 46.44 16.32
N THR A 153 8.16 46.04 15.15
CA THR A 153 8.31 46.51 13.76
C THR A 153 7.60 45.49 12.87
N ARG A 154 6.89 45.97 11.86
CA ARG A 154 6.39 45.15 10.77
C ARG A 154 7.58 44.60 10.00
N GLU A 155 7.88 43.31 10.09
CA GLU A 155 8.74 42.63 9.13
C GLU A 155 7.86 42.11 7.98
N GLU A 156 8.20 42.58 6.82
CA GLU A 156 7.62 42.23 5.53
C GLU A 156 7.70 40.73 5.30
N GLY A 157 6.57 40.16 4.82
CA GLY A 157 6.44 38.74 4.55
C GLY A 157 7.51 38.23 3.57
N LYS A 158 8.33 37.34 4.04
CA LYS A 158 9.21 36.52 3.19
C LYS A 158 8.36 35.67 2.28
N VAL A 159 8.32 36.06 0.99
CA VAL A 159 7.76 35.22 -0.08
C VAL A 159 8.64 33.99 -0.20
N ILE A 160 8.14 32.84 0.22
CA ILE A 160 8.79 31.56 -0.02
C ILE A 160 8.56 31.22 -1.49
N ILE A 161 9.58 31.45 -2.31
CA ILE A 161 9.59 31.06 -3.73
C ILE A 161 9.96 29.58 -3.77
N ASP A 162 9.05 28.75 -4.25
CA ASP A 162 9.29 27.32 -4.47
C ASP A 162 10.24 27.17 -5.68
N PRO A 163 11.46 26.62 -5.51
CA PRO A 163 12.45 26.51 -6.58
C PRO A 163 12.05 25.60 -7.74
N ARG A 164 10.89 24.93 -7.65
CA ARG A 164 10.36 24.09 -8.73
C ARG A 164 9.54 24.86 -9.77
N MET A 165 9.34 26.14 -9.58
CA MET A 165 8.54 26.99 -10.49
C MET A 165 9.38 27.82 -11.48
N GLU A 166 10.69 27.75 -11.49
CA GLU A 166 11.52 28.37 -12.50
C GLU A 166 11.39 27.60 -13.82
N GLY A 167 10.59 28.10 -14.74
CA GLY A 167 10.51 27.59 -16.12
C GLY A 167 9.13 27.52 -16.76
N ARG A 168 8.05 27.86 -16.09
CA ARG A 168 6.73 28.02 -16.71
C ARG A 168 6.15 29.36 -16.28
N GLY A 169 5.90 30.24 -17.28
CA GLY A 169 5.36 31.59 -17.12
C GLY A 169 4.30 31.70 -16.03
N GLY A 170 4.75 32.08 -14.85
CA GLY A 170 3.90 32.19 -13.69
C GLY A 170 3.05 33.43 -13.79
N HIS A 171 1.74 33.25 -14.02
CA HIS A 171 0.79 34.28 -13.67
C HIS A 171 0.76 34.40 -12.15
N ALA A 172 1.29 35.51 -11.63
CA ALA A 172 1.15 35.89 -10.23
C ALA A 172 -0.32 35.80 -9.83
N LYS A 173 -0.66 34.99 -8.84
CA LYS A 173 -1.98 34.99 -8.23
C LYS A 173 -2.14 36.31 -7.52
N GLN A 174 -2.99 37.18 -8.04
CA GLN A 174 -3.43 38.36 -7.30
C GLN A 174 -4.21 37.90 -6.08
N GLU A 175 -3.68 38.16 -4.92
CA GLU A 175 -4.42 38.08 -3.67
C GLU A 175 -5.48 39.17 -3.67
N GLY A 176 -6.71 38.78 -3.84
CA GLY A 176 -7.84 39.70 -3.82
C GLY A 176 -9.16 38.98 -3.93
N GLY A 177 -9.79 38.76 -2.80
CA GLY A 177 -11.21 38.47 -2.69
C GLY A 177 -11.58 37.02 -2.59
N ALA A 178 -11.94 36.63 -1.39
CA ALA A 178 -12.65 35.39 -1.09
C ALA A 178 -13.98 35.34 -1.86
N LYS A 179 -13.96 34.71 -3.04
CA LYS A 179 -15.19 34.40 -3.77
C LYS A 179 -15.54 32.96 -3.50
N GLY A 180 -16.66 32.77 -2.82
CA GLY A 180 -17.14 31.46 -2.38
C GLY A 180 -17.28 30.46 -3.55
N PHE A 181 -17.33 29.21 -3.18
CA PHE A 181 -17.42 28.05 -4.07
C PHE A 181 -18.53 28.13 -5.12
N SER A 182 -19.62 28.82 -4.84
CA SER A 182 -20.76 29.03 -5.75
C SER A 182 -20.44 29.87 -7.00
N ALA A 183 -19.45 30.77 -6.94
CA ALA A 183 -19.11 31.65 -8.07
C ALA A 183 -18.39 30.95 -9.24
N LYS A 184 -17.86 29.73 -9.01
CA LYS A 184 -17.18 28.94 -10.05
C LYS A 184 -18.11 28.01 -10.83
N MET A 185 -19.27 27.67 -10.29
CA MET A 185 -20.16 26.65 -10.87
C MET A 185 -21.07 27.16 -11.98
N PHE A 186 -21.29 28.47 -12.13
CA PHE A 186 -22.25 29.04 -13.05
C PHE A 186 -21.68 29.99 -14.13
N ARG A 187 -20.40 29.93 -14.40
CA ARG A 187 -19.81 30.68 -15.50
C ARG A 187 -19.99 29.90 -16.81
N ARG A 188 -21.14 30.07 -17.46
CA ARG A 188 -21.29 29.73 -18.88
C ARG A 188 -20.34 30.60 -19.69
N LYS A 189 -19.42 29.99 -20.43
CA LYS A 189 -18.76 30.66 -21.54
C LYS A 189 -19.78 30.80 -22.66
N SER A 190 -20.30 32.02 -22.85
CA SER A 190 -20.96 32.42 -24.08
C SER A 190 -19.86 32.81 -25.07
N GLY A 191 -19.83 32.17 -26.20
CA GLY A 191 -18.94 32.41 -27.31
C GLY A 191 -19.03 31.28 -28.27
#